data_ed174e117fb70593e7805e300369c882
#
_entry.id   ed174e117fb70593e7805e300369c882
#
_cell.length_a   1.000
_cell.length_b   1.000
_cell.length_c   1.000
_cell.angle_alpha   90.00
_cell.angle_beta   90.00
_cell.angle_gamma   90.00
#
_symmetry.space_group_name_H-M   'P 1'
#
loop_
_entity.id
_entity.type
_entity.pdbx_description
1 polymer ?
#
loop_
_entity_poly.entity_id
_entity_poly.type
_entity_poly.pdbx_seq_one_letter_code
_entity_poly.pdbx_strand_id
1 'polypeptide(L)'
;TINTSVGSFHATFSQGASLEYDSNLPAGTALVSGTVPGVYVAAGGTSIKLSTNQLVCSNPGYVLTGWSIDGVYHGLGANYVMHASGSRKAFAVWSRDCWVEYLAKAPAGAPAGVTVTGTLPSPVKVAQNSSVTLATEAQGLQVCSDPRWKHTAWTAGAFGGNTIVTNDLKIYPEWTRYYQVTYSPQPP
;
A
#
# COMPACT_ATOMS: atom_id res chain seq x y z
N THR A 1 -18.26 -61.61 48.21
CA THR A 1 -18.22 -61.48 46.70
C THR A 1 -17.87 -60.05 46.38
N ILE A 2 -16.64 -59.79 45.92
CA ILE A 2 -16.19 -58.49 45.49
C ILE A 2 -16.54 -58.35 44.00
N ASN A 3 -17.48 -57.48 43.67
CA ASN A 3 -17.86 -57.20 42.30
C ASN A 3 -16.90 -56.13 41.79
N THR A 4 -15.84 -56.51 41.10
CA THR A 4 -14.92 -55.60 40.42
C THR A 4 -15.48 -55.32 39.02
N SER A 5 -16.32 -54.31 38.86
CA SER A 5 -16.63 -53.77 37.54
C SER A 5 -15.38 -53.04 37.03
N VAL A 6 -14.64 -53.63 36.12
CA VAL A 6 -13.57 -53.00 35.41
C VAL A 6 -14.21 -52.00 34.42
N GLY A 7 -14.27 -50.74 34.83
CA GLY A 7 -14.66 -49.70 33.90
C GLY A 7 -13.62 -49.61 32.76
N SER A 8 -14.03 -49.78 31.54
CA SER A 8 -13.17 -49.54 30.41
C SER A 8 -13.02 -48.03 30.19
N PHE A 9 -11.80 -47.53 30.30
CA PHE A 9 -11.47 -46.15 29.96
C PHE A 9 -11.19 -46.10 28.46
N HIS A 10 -12.01 -45.35 27.72
CA HIS A 10 -11.73 -45.04 26.33
C HIS A 10 -11.06 -43.67 26.26
N ALA A 11 -9.82 -43.62 25.82
CA ALA A 11 -9.16 -42.37 25.47
C ALA A 11 -9.68 -41.89 24.09
N THR A 12 -10.33 -40.76 24.09
CA THR A 12 -10.69 -40.08 22.84
C THR A 12 -9.53 -39.15 22.44
N PHE A 13 -8.91 -39.45 21.32
CA PHE A 13 -7.90 -38.58 20.73
C PHE A 13 -8.58 -37.64 19.75
N SER A 14 -8.51 -36.33 19.96
CA SER A 14 -8.88 -35.35 18.94
C SER A 14 -7.69 -35.11 18.04
N GLN A 15 -7.94 -35.07 16.74
CA GLN A 15 -6.92 -34.71 15.77
C GLN A 15 -6.53 -33.26 15.96
N GLY A 16 -5.26 -32.97 16.25
CA GLY A 16 -4.74 -31.61 16.40
C GLY A 16 -4.67 -30.89 15.05
N ALA A 17 -4.86 -29.58 15.10
CA ALA A 17 -4.58 -28.69 14.00
C ALA A 17 -3.32 -27.88 14.30
N SER A 18 -2.54 -27.55 13.27
CA SER A 18 -1.37 -26.69 13.41
C SER A 18 -1.41 -25.48 12.47
N LEU A 19 -0.87 -24.38 12.93
CA LEU A 19 -0.66 -23.17 12.15
C LEU A 19 0.84 -22.83 12.18
N GLU A 20 1.46 -22.86 11.02
CA GLU A 20 2.86 -22.47 10.78
C GLU A 20 2.89 -21.05 10.21
N TYR A 21 3.81 -20.21 10.69
CA TYR A 21 3.99 -18.86 10.17
C TYR A 21 5.13 -18.82 9.17
N ASP A 22 4.92 -18.07 8.08
CA ASP A 22 5.91 -17.84 7.04
C ASP A 22 6.10 -16.33 6.85
N SER A 23 7.36 -15.88 6.85
CA SER A 23 7.67 -14.46 6.68
C SER A 23 7.30 -13.90 5.30
N ASN A 24 7.13 -14.75 4.31
CA ASN A 24 6.70 -14.37 2.96
C ASN A 24 7.28 -13.01 2.51
N LEU A 25 8.60 -12.87 2.61
CA LEU A 25 9.29 -11.62 2.38
C LEU A 25 9.06 -11.09 0.96
N PRO A 26 8.89 -9.77 0.78
CA PRO A 26 8.85 -9.18 -0.56
C PRO A 26 10.10 -9.52 -1.36
N ALA A 27 9.94 -9.71 -2.67
CA ALA A 27 11.03 -10.11 -3.56
C ALA A 27 12.25 -9.17 -3.42
N GLY A 28 13.44 -9.76 -3.31
CA GLY A 28 14.70 -9.02 -3.15
C GLY A 28 14.93 -8.42 -1.76
N THR A 29 14.12 -8.80 -0.76
CA THR A 29 14.32 -8.35 0.63
C THR A 29 14.76 -9.50 1.53
N ALA A 30 15.35 -9.15 2.69
CA ALA A 30 15.71 -10.07 3.76
C ALA A 30 15.04 -9.64 5.07
N LEU A 31 14.87 -10.57 6.01
CA LEU A 31 14.42 -10.24 7.37
C LEU A 31 15.59 -9.58 8.13
N VAL A 32 15.38 -8.37 8.62
CA VAL A 32 16.37 -7.58 9.37
C VAL A 32 16.17 -7.68 10.87
N SER A 33 14.91 -7.67 11.30
CA SER A 33 14.57 -7.85 12.71
C SER A 33 13.17 -8.45 12.88
N GLY A 34 12.87 -8.88 14.11
CA GLY A 34 11.70 -9.66 14.44
C GLY A 34 11.94 -11.15 14.27
N THR A 35 11.11 -11.93 14.91
CA THR A 35 11.16 -13.40 14.84
C THR A 35 9.87 -13.92 14.26
N VAL A 36 9.97 -14.75 13.22
CA VAL A 36 8.80 -15.46 12.68
C VAL A 36 8.23 -16.32 13.80
N PRO A 37 6.92 -16.22 14.08
CA PRO A 37 6.33 -17.01 15.15
C PRO A 37 6.52 -18.51 14.95
N GLY A 38 6.69 -19.24 16.04
CA GLY A 38 6.74 -20.70 15.98
C GLY A 38 5.39 -21.32 15.59
N VAL A 39 5.42 -22.62 15.34
CA VAL A 39 4.19 -23.38 15.03
C VAL A 39 3.26 -23.37 16.23
N TYR A 40 2.00 -23.02 16.00
CA TYR A 40 0.93 -23.12 17.00
C TYR A 40 0.15 -24.41 16.79
N VAL A 41 -0.10 -25.16 17.85
CA VAL A 41 -0.85 -26.41 17.80
C VAL A 41 -2.03 -26.32 18.76
N ALA A 42 -3.23 -26.63 18.29
CA ALA A 42 -4.45 -26.66 19.11
C ALA A 42 -5.45 -27.68 18.56
N ALA A 43 -6.48 -27.98 19.36
CA ALA A 43 -7.61 -28.74 18.87
C ALA A 43 -8.33 -27.99 17.74
N GLY A 44 -8.84 -28.72 16.75
CA GLY A 44 -9.65 -28.13 15.71
C GLY A 44 -10.86 -27.39 16.26
N GLY A 45 -11.21 -26.27 15.64
CA GLY A 45 -12.28 -25.36 16.09
C GLY A 45 -11.89 -24.40 17.23
N THR A 46 -10.67 -24.51 17.79
CA THR A 46 -10.19 -23.58 18.80
C THR A 46 -9.98 -22.19 18.18
N SER A 47 -10.50 -21.16 18.85
CA SER A 47 -10.19 -19.77 18.50
C SER A 47 -8.87 -19.34 19.11
N ILE A 48 -7.96 -18.84 18.30
CA ILE A 48 -6.65 -18.34 18.71
C ILE A 48 -6.49 -16.89 18.27
N LYS A 49 -5.56 -16.17 18.89
CA LYS A 49 -5.10 -14.87 18.38
C LYS A 49 -3.88 -15.08 17.50
N LEU A 50 -3.94 -14.54 16.28
CA LEU A 50 -2.78 -14.51 15.40
C LEU A 50 -1.68 -13.62 15.98
N SER A 51 -0.43 -13.92 15.59
CA SER A 51 0.72 -13.21 16.10
C SER A 51 0.66 -11.70 15.81
N THR A 52 1.09 -10.93 16.81
CA THR A 52 1.34 -9.49 16.71
C THR A 52 2.81 -9.16 16.52
N ASN A 53 3.67 -10.18 16.36
CA ASN A 53 5.11 -9.96 16.17
C ASN A 53 5.34 -9.07 14.97
N GLN A 54 6.12 -8.01 15.17
CA GLN A 54 6.55 -7.14 14.10
C GLN A 54 7.77 -7.77 13.42
N LEU A 55 7.63 -8.05 12.13
CA LEU A 55 8.74 -8.42 11.28
C LEU A 55 9.17 -7.18 10.50
N VAL A 56 10.48 -6.99 10.37
CA VAL A 56 11.04 -5.87 9.60
C VAL A 56 11.90 -6.44 8.48
N CYS A 57 11.61 -6.08 7.26
CA CYS A 57 12.42 -6.46 6.11
C CYS A 57 13.46 -5.38 5.77
N SER A 58 14.46 -5.73 4.96
CA SER A 58 15.58 -4.86 4.58
C SER A 58 15.17 -3.64 3.75
N ASN A 59 13.95 -3.61 3.21
CA ASN A 59 13.41 -2.44 2.56
C ASN A 59 12.43 -1.73 3.51
N PRO A 60 12.80 -0.54 4.05
CA PRO A 60 11.99 0.17 5.04
C PRO A 60 10.66 0.70 4.49
N GLY A 61 10.44 0.64 3.17
CA GLY A 61 9.16 0.98 2.57
C GLY A 61 8.07 -0.07 2.80
N TYR A 62 8.42 -1.29 3.23
CA TYR A 62 7.44 -2.34 3.53
C TYR A 62 7.14 -2.43 5.02
N VAL A 63 5.86 -2.57 5.34
CA VAL A 63 5.34 -2.74 6.70
C VAL A 63 4.49 -3.99 6.75
N LEU A 64 4.72 -4.84 7.76
CA LEU A 64 3.87 -6.00 8.04
C LEU A 64 2.49 -5.52 8.51
N THR A 65 1.42 -5.95 7.83
CA THR A 65 0.05 -5.53 8.14
C THR A 65 -0.81 -6.66 8.69
N GLY A 66 -0.44 -7.91 8.43
CA GLY A 66 -1.23 -9.06 8.88
C GLY A 66 -0.72 -10.38 8.31
N TRP A 67 -1.62 -11.35 8.27
CA TRP A 67 -1.37 -12.71 7.84
C TRP A 67 -2.42 -13.16 6.82
N SER A 68 -2.02 -13.89 5.81
CA SER A 68 -2.91 -14.54 4.86
C SER A 68 -2.95 -16.05 5.15
N ILE A 69 -4.13 -16.59 5.42
CA ILE A 69 -4.34 -18.02 5.64
C ILE A 69 -5.37 -18.49 4.62
N ASP A 70 -5.03 -19.49 3.83
CA ASP A 70 -5.86 -19.99 2.72
C ASP A 70 -6.36 -18.89 1.78
N GLY A 71 -5.54 -17.84 1.55
CA GLY A 71 -5.89 -16.68 0.72
C GLY A 71 -6.76 -15.62 1.39
N VAL A 72 -7.16 -15.82 2.65
CA VAL A 72 -7.95 -14.85 3.42
C VAL A 72 -7.03 -14.00 4.29
N TYR A 73 -7.19 -12.67 4.21
CA TYR A 73 -6.43 -11.72 5.02
C TYR A 73 -6.98 -11.63 6.45
N HIS A 74 -6.06 -11.62 7.41
CA HIS A 74 -6.29 -11.39 8.83
C HIS A 74 -5.29 -10.35 9.34
N GLY A 75 -5.77 -9.31 10.02
CA GLY A 75 -4.91 -8.31 10.66
C GLY A 75 -4.07 -8.93 11.79
N LEU A 76 -3.02 -8.21 12.20
CA LEU A 76 -2.21 -8.60 13.37
C LEU A 76 -3.08 -8.72 14.60
N GLY A 77 -2.93 -9.82 15.35
CA GLY A 77 -3.72 -10.08 16.56
C GLY A 77 -5.20 -10.42 16.31
N ALA A 78 -5.63 -10.58 15.06
CA ALA A 78 -6.99 -11.02 14.75
C ALA A 78 -7.29 -12.41 15.32
N ASN A 79 -8.55 -12.66 15.66
CA ASN A 79 -9.00 -13.99 16.03
C ASN A 79 -9.06 -14.89 14.78
N TYR A 80 -8.59 -16.10 14.92
CA TYR A 80 -8.64 -17.12 13.87
C TYR A 80 -9.12 -18.44 14.48
N VAL A 81 -10.07 -19.07 13.81
CA VAL A 81 -10.58 -20.39 14.24
C VAL A 81 -9.77 -21.48 13.53
N MET A 82 -9.07 -22.29 14.31
CA MET A 82 -8.27 -23.41 13.81
C MET A 82 -9.12 -24.38 13.02
N HIS A 83 -8.59 -24.89 11.92
CA HIS A 83 -9.24 -25.95 11.15
C HIS A 83 -9.54 -27.17 12.00
N ALA A 84 -10.46 -27.99 11.55
CA ALA A 84 -10.84 -29.22 12.28
C ALA A 84 -9.63 -30.16 12.44
N SER A 85 -8.71 -30.20 11.47
CA SER A 85 -7.50 -31.02 11.52
C SER A 85 -6.47 -30.55 10.47
N GLY A 86 -5.24 -31.02 10.59
CA GLY A 86 -4.17 -30.79 9.63
C GLY A 86 -3.38 -29.51 9.87
N SER A 87 -2.46 -29.21 8.96
CA SER A 87 -1.58 -28.04 9.01
C SER A 87 -2.03 -26.96 8.04
N ARG A 88 -1.92 -25.69 8.46
CA ARG A 88 -2.10 -24.50 7.62
C ARG A 88 -0.89 -23.59 7.77
N LYS A 89 -0.67 -22.75 6.74
CA LYS A 89 0.35 -21.70 6.78
C LYS A 89 -0.30 -20.33 6.82
N ALA A 90 0.24 -19.49 7.71
CA ALA A 90 -0.05 -18.07 7.78
C ALA A 90 1.11 -17.32 7.11
N PHE A 91 0.89 -16.80 5.94
CA PHE A 91 1.87 -16.02 5.18
C PHE A 91 1.81 -14.54 5.60
N ALA A 92 2.95 -13.96 5.91
CA ALA A 92 3.01 -12.53 6.22
C ALA A 92 2.52 -11.69 5.03
N VAL A 93 1.67 -10.70 5.31
CA VAL A 93 1.17 -9.74 4.34
C VAL A 93 1.87 -8.41 4.56
N TRP A 94 2.62 -7.99 3.56
CA TRP A 94 3.38 -6.75 3.56
C TRP A 94 2.66 -5.68 2.76
N SER A 95 2.52 -4.50 3.34
CA SER A 95 2.11 -3.29 2.63
C SER A 95 3.33 -2.42 2.39
N ARG A 96 3.41 -1.80 1.23
CA ARG A 96 4.42 -0.81 0.92
C ARG A 96 3.78 0.57 0.97
N ASP A 97 4.43 1.50 1.67
CA ASP A 97 4.14 2.90 1.54
C ASP A 97 4.90 3.49 0.35
N CYS A 98 4.22 4.30 -0.42
CA CYS A 98 4.76 5.02 -1.56
C CYS A 98 4.71 6.52 -1.30
N TRP A 99 5.71 7.24 -1.81
CA TRP A 99 5.71 8.69 -1.81
C TRP A 99 5.02 9.26 -3.04
N VAL A 100 4.19 10.25 -2.86
CA VAL A 100 3.64 11.11 -3.90
C VAL A 100 4.28 12.48 -3.73
N GLU A 101 5.08 12.88 -4.71
CA GLU A 101 5.87 14.11 -4.67
C GLU A 101 5.52 14.98 -5.86
N TYR A 102 5.24 16.26 -5.61
CA TYR A 102 4.99 17.25 -6.65
C TYR A 102 6.27 18.03 -6.93
N LEU A 103 6.64 18.13 -8.20
CA LEU A 103 7.88 18.76 -8.63
C LEU A 103 7.61 19.83 -9.68
N ALA A 104 8.29 20.97 -9.59
CA ALA A 104 8.24 22.00 -10.61
C ALA A 104 8.92 21.51 -11.90
N LYS A 105 8.32 21.83 -13.03
CA LYS A 105 8.90 21.56 -14.36
C LYS A 105 8.42 22.59 -15.35
N ALA A 106 9.35 23.20 -16.07
CA ALA A 106 9.01 24.12 -17.16
C ALA A 106 8.30 23.40 -18.32
N PRO A 107 7.44 24.11 -19.08
CA PRO A 107 6.81 23.56 -20.27
C PRO A 107 7.81 23.03 -21.28
N ALA A 108 7.53 21.88 -21.86
CA ALA A 108 8.34 21.39 -22.98
C ALA A 108 8.21 22.34 -24.17
N GLY A 109 9.34 22.75 -24.76
CA GLY A 109 9.37 23.70 -25.86
C GLY A 109 9.19 25.18 -25.49
N ALA A 110 9.23 25.50 -24.18
CA ALA A 110 9.34 26.88 -23.73
C ALA A 110 10.72 27.46 -24.10
N PRO A 111 10.82 28.78 -24.36
CA PRO A 111 12.09 29.44 -24.61
C PRO A 111 13.08 29.28 -23.45
N ALA A 112 14.37 29.34 -23.71
CA ALA A 112 15.39 29.35 -22.67
C ALA A 112 15.17 30.53 -21.71
N GLY A 113 15.37 30.30 -20.42
CA GLY A 113 15.19 31.33 -19.38
C GLY A 113 13.75 31.44 -18.84
N VAL A 114 12.81 30.68 -19.34
CA VAL A 114 11.47 30.60 -18.75
C VAL A 114 11.55 29.96 -17.37
N THR A 115 10.93 30.62 -16.39
CA THR A 115 10.86 30.16 -15.00
C THR A 115 9.44 29.74 -14.64
N VAL A 116 9.35 28.81 -13.68
CA VAL A 116 8.09 28.37 -13.10
C VAL A 116 8.09 28.74 -11.62
N THR A 117 7.01 29.35 -11.17
CA THR A 117 6.78 29.76 -9.77
C THR A 117 5.44 29.21 -9.30
N GLY A 118 5.24 29.20 -8.00
CA GLY A 118 4.02 28.71 -7.36
C GLY A 118 4.35 27.80 -6.19
N THR A 119 3.37 27.53 -5.35
CA THR A 119 3.52 26.62 -4.22
C THR A 119 3.25 25.20 -4.68
N LEU A 120 4.18 24.29 -4.43
CA LEU A 120 3.96 22.88 -4.65
C LEU A 120 3.32 22.26 -3.41
N PRO A 121 2.38 21.32 -3.59
CA PRO A 121 1.85 20.55 -2.48
C PRO A 121 2.96 19.79 -1.76
N SER A 122 2.84 19.63 -0.45
CA SER A 122 3.77 18.83 0.34
C SER A 122 3.73 17.37 -0.09
N PRO A 123 4.86 16.66 -0.08
CA PRO A 123 4.89 15.23 -0.33
C PRO A 123 3.96 14.47 0.63
N VAL A 124 3.28 13.47 0.12
CA VAL A 124 2.35 12.62 0.89
C VAL A 124 2.79 11.17 0.81
N LYS A 125 2.72 10.48 1.94
CA LYS A 125 2.98 9.05 2.04
C LYS A 125 1.65 8.29 2.04
N VAL A 126 1.50 7.33 1.15
CA VAL A 126 0.27 6.54 0.97
C VAL A 126 0.60 5.07 0.83
N ALA A 127 -0.33 4.20 1.25
CA ALA A 127 -0.14 2.76 1.06
C ALA A 127 -0.15 2.41 -0.44
N GLN A 128 0.68 1.46 -0.84
CA GLN A 128 0.71 0.93 -2.20
C GLN A 128 -0.69 0.44 -2.61
N ASN A 129 -1.06 0.67 -3.87
CA ASN A 129 -2.38 0.36 -4.45
C ASN A 129 -3.56 1.14 -3.85
N SER A 130 -3.30 2.16 -3.03
CA SER A 130 -4.35 3.08 -2.60
C SER A 130 -4.59 4.20 -3.61
N SER A 131 -5.80 4.76 -3.55
CA SER A 131 -6.16 5.95 -4.32
C SER A 131 -5.72 7.20 -3.59
N VAL A 132 -5.13 8.15 -4.31
CA VAL A 132 -4.83 9.49 -3.81
C VAL A 132 -5.54 10.53 -4.65
N THR A 133 -6.11 11.54 -4.01
CA THR A 133 -6.67 12.70 -4.71
C THR A 133 -5.54 13.68 -5.03
N LEU A 134 -5.39 14.00 -6.29
CA LEU A 134 -4.39 14.96 -6.77
C LEU A 134 -4.72 16.36 -6.28
N ALA A 135 -3.68 17.18 -6.10
CA ALA A 135 -3.86 18.57 -5.69
C ALA A 135 -4.79 19.32 -6.67
N THR A 136 -5.69 20.11 -6.10
CA THR A 136 -6.54 21.01 -6.86
C THR A 136 -5.72 22.20 -7.40
N GLU A 137 -6.30 22.96 -8.32
CA GLU A 137 -5.69 24.20 -8.80
C GLU A 137 -5.33 25.15 -7.64
N ALA A 138 -6.24 25.32 -6.68
CA ALA A 138 -6.02 26.19 -5.52
C ALA A 138 -4.86 25.73 -4.61
N GLN A 139 -4.54 24.45 -4.61
CA GLN A 139 -3.50 23.87 -3.75
C GLN A 139 -2.11 23.84 -4.42
N GLY A 140 -2.05 23.89 -5.76
CA GLY A 140 -0.79 23.64 -6.43
C GLY A 140 -0.60 24.32 -7.78
N LEU A 141 -1.34 25.40 -8.08
CA LEU A 141 -1.17 26.09 -9.34
C LEU A 141 0.27 26.59 -9.53
N GLN A 142 0.85 26.16 -10.63
CA GLN A 142 2.16 26.63 -11.08
C GLN A 142 1.97 27.72 -12.15
N VAL A 143 2.78 28.76 -12.08
CA VAL A 143 2.75 29.91 -13.00
C VAL A 143 4.04 29.92 -13.82
N CYS A 144 3.90 29.94 -15.13
CA CYS A 144 5.01 30.10 -16.06
C CYS A 144 5.27 31.60 -16.31
N SER A 145 6.53 32.03 -16.35
CA SER A 145 6.90 33.40 -16.68
C SER A 145 6.52 33.81 -18.12
N ASP A 146 6.34 32.85 -19.02
CA ASP A 146 5.72 33.06 -20.33
C ASP A 146 4.19 32.86 -20.21
N PRO A 147 3.37 33.94 -20.29
CA PRO A 147 1.93 33.87 -20.06
C PRO A 147 1.15 33.05 -21.08
N ARG A 148 1.80 32.67 -22.20
CA ARG A 148 1.21 31.76 -23.16
C ARG A 148 1.08 30.32 -22.67
N TRP A 149 1.79 29.96 -21.61
CA TRP A 149 1.72 28.64 -21.02
C TRP A 149 0.90 28.69 -19.75
N LYS A 150 -0.08 27.81 -19.67
CA LYS A 150 -0.91 27.65 -18.45
C LYS A 150 -0.83 26.23 -17.95
N HIS A 151 -0.68 26.08 -16.65
CA HIS A 151 -0.79 24.80 -15.95
C HIS A 151 -2.24 24.36 -15.95
N THR A 152 -2.54 23.23 -16.58
CA THR A 152 -3.92 22.77 -16.82
C THR A 152 -4.23 21.43 -16.16
N ALA A 153 -3.20 20.66 -15.81
CA ALA A 153 -3.34 19.37 -15.15
C ALA A 153 -2.01 18.93 -14.52
N TRP A 154 -2.05 17.81 -13.84
CA TRP A 154 -0.88 17.09 -13.37
C TRP A 154 -0.59 15.90 -14.28
N THR A 155 0.67 15.46 -14.40
CA THR A 155 1.03 14.28 -15.24
C THR A 155 0.31 12.99 -14.81
N ALA A 156 -0.22 12.93 -13.58
CA ALA A 156 -0.98 11.81 -13.07
C ALA A 156 -2.50 11.93 -13.26
N GLY A 157 -2.99 13.08 -13.81
CA GLY A 157 -4.41 13.32 -14.05
C GLY A 157 -4.85 14.76 -13.85
N ALA A 158 -6.12 15.02 -13.97
CA ALA A 158 -6.71 16.35 -13.79
C ALA A 158 -6.55 16.86 -12.35
N PHE A 159 -6.63 18.18 -12.16
CA PHE A 159 -6.71 18.79 -10.83
C PHE A 159 -7.87 18.19 -10.02
N GLY A 160 -7.58 17.79 -8.78
CA GLY A 160 -8.56 17.15 -7.90
C GLY A 160 -9.01 15.75 -8.34
N GLY A 161 -8.46 15.22 -9.42
CA GLY A 161 -8.71 13.84 -9.86
C GLY A 161 -8.05 12.81 -8.95
N ASN A 162 -8.44 11.55 -9.10
CA ASN A 162 -7.87 10.45 -8.34
C ASN A 162 -6.88 9.65 -9.19
N THR A 163 -5.82 9.17 -8.57
CA THR A 163 -4.87 8.23 -9.18
C THR A 163 -4.56 7.08 -8.21
N ILE A 164 -4.24 5.91 -8.76
CA ILE A 164 -3.80 4.76 -7.96
C ILE A 164 -2.28 4.77 -7.87
N VAL A 165 -1.76 4.72 -6.65
CA VAL A 165 -0.31 4.79 -6.39
C VAL A 165 0.24 3.37 -6.22
N THR A 166 0.92 2.87 -7.24
CA THR A 166 1.53 1.54 -7.23
C THR A 166 3.01 1.54 -6.82
N ASN A 167 3.68 2.68 -6.97
CA ASN A 167 5.08 2.94 -6.62
C ASN A 167 5.24 4.41 -6.25
N ASP A 168 6.46 4.79 -5.84
CA ASP A 168 6.77 6.20 -5.64
C ASP A 168 6.44 6.99 -6.92
N LEU A 169 5.66 8.04 -6.77
CA LEU A 169 5.09 8.80 -7.86
C LEU A 169 5.61 10.24 -7.82
N LYS A 170 6.29 10.64 -8.88
CA LYS A 170 6.67 12.03 -9.12
C LYS A 170 5.67 12.67 -10.07
N ILE A 171 5.07 13.75 -9.64
CA ILE A 171 4.00 14.46 -10.34
C ILE A 171 4.54 15.81 -10.80
N TYR A 172 4.34 16.10 -12.05
CA TYR A 172 4.77 17.35 -12.69
C TYR A 172 3.56 18.11 -13.23
N PRO A 173 3.64 19.45 -13.38
CA PRO A 173 2.61 20.20 -14.05
C PRO A 173 2.56 19.85 -15.56
N GLU A 174 1.36 19.68 -16.07
CA GLU A 174 1.09 19.64 -17.49
C GLU A 174 0.70 21.02 -17.97
N TRP A 175 1.27 21.43 -19.11
CA TRP A 175 1.17 22.77 -19.63
C TRP A 175 0.45 22.79 -20.97
N THR A 176 -0.52 23.67 -21.10
CA THR A 176 -1.17 23.99 -22.36
C THR A 176 -0.68 25.34 -22.89
N ARG A 177 -0.28 25.36 -24.15
CA ARG A 177 0.13 26.61 -24.82
C ARG A 177 -1.06 27.25 -25.47
N TYR A 178 -1.27 28.53 -25.19
CA TYR A 178 -2.29 29.36 -25.78
C TYR A 178 -1.68 30.27 -26.85
N TYR A 179 -2.42 30.50 -27.92
CA TYR A 179 -2.03 31.39 -29.00
C TYR A 179 -3.00 32.55 -29.01
N GLN A 180 -2.47 33.77 -29.11
CA GLN A 180 -3.28 34.97 -29.33
C GLN A 180 -3.51 35.12 -30.83
N VAL A 181 -4.76 35.18 -31.23
CA VAL A 181 -5.14 35.53 -32.60
C VAL A 181 -5.57 37.00 -32.61
N THR A 182 -4.83 37.81 -33.37
CA THR A 182 -5.16 39.23 -33.55
C THR A 182 -5.82 39.38 -34.89
N TYR A 183 -7.03 39.87 -34.93
CA TYR A 183 -7.71 40.24 -36.17
C TYR A 183 -7.37 41.67 -36.54
N SER A 184 -6.72 41.88 -37.68
CA SER A 184 -6.58 43.22 -38.24
C SER A 184 -7.81 43.50 -39.12
N PRO A 185 -8.56 44.59 -38.85
CA PRO A 185 -9.61 44.97 -39.81
C PRO A 185 -8.97 45.26 -41.16
N GLN A 186 -9.50 44.65 -42.20
CA GLN A 186 -9.08 44.93 -43.56
C GLN A 186 -9.56 46.35 -43.86
N PRO A 187 -8.71 47.27 -44.32
CA PRO A 187 -9.18 48.60 -44.77
C PRO A 187 -10.18 48.43 -45.91
N PRO A 188 -11.20 49.31 -45.97
CA PRO A 188 -12.21 49.29 -47.01
C PRO A 188 -11.63 49.51 -48.41
#